data_55879838da94b378b1e2f231fdf98919
#
_entry.id   55879838da94b378b1e2f231fdf98919
#
_cell.length_a   1.000
_cell.length_b   1.000
_cell.length_c   1.000
_cell.angle_alpha   90.00
_cell.angle_beta   90.00
_cell.angle_gamma   90.00
#
_symmetry.space_group_name_H-M   'P 1'
#
loop_
_entity.id
_entity.type
_entity.pdbx_description
1 polymer ?
#
loop_
_entity_poly.entity_id
_entity_poly.type
_entity_poly.pdbx_seq_one_letter_code
_entity_poly.pdbx_strand_id
1 'polypeptide(L)'
;MYIENYSPIAKEEMLQYGIPASITLAQGILESGAGRGELSAKSNNHFGIKCHKGWTGGRVYHDDDKLQECFRKYKDPKYSFRDHSLFLTQRSRYNDLFKHNKDDYKSWAKGLKKAGYATDPKYPDKLIRIIETYDLFIYDEEVLGKKKSKKKEKKSSNIKSYVVEKGDTLYSISRKFNLTVDALKKYNDLDSNTIDVGQVLYLK
;
A
#
# COMPACT_ATOMS: atom_id res chain seq x y z
N MET A 1 -0.81 15.26 1.69
CA MET A 1 -1.14 14.02 0.92
C MET A 1 -0.62 12.77 1.63
N TYR A 2 -1.11 11.53 1.35
CA TYR A 2 -0.71 10.30 2.08
C TYR A 2 0.81 10.13 2.18
N ILE A 3 1.50 10.21 1.06
CA ILE A 3 2.96 10.02 0.98
C ILE A 3 3.71 11.07 1.82
N GLU A 4 3.35 12.32 1.73
CA GLU A 4 3.98 13.39 2.52
C GLU A 4 3.80 13.17 4.03
N ASN A 5 2.62 12.73 4.44
CA ASN A 5 2.32 12.51 5.86
C ASN A 5 3.06 11.30 6.42
N TYR A 6 3.23 10.24 5.63
CA TYR A 6 3.71 8.94 6.15
C TYR A 6 5.10 8.54 5.68
N SER A 7 5.73 9.25 4.72
CA SER A 7 7.11 8.94 4.33
C SER A 7 8.13 9.12 5.46
N PRO A 8 8.00 10.09 6.39
CA PRO A 8 8.89 10.15 7.53
C PRO A 8 8.82 8.89 8.39
N ILE A 9 7.60 8.41 8.70
CA ILE A 9 7.38 7.20 9.50
C ILE A 9 7.94 5.97 8.76
N ALA A 10 7.66 5.82 7.47
CA ALA A 10 8.16 4.69 6.69
C ALA A 10 9.69 4.64 6.63
N LYS A 11 10.37 5.80 6.57
CA LYS A 11 11.83 5.90 6.63
C LYS A 11 12.37 5.50 8.00
N GLU A 12 11.72 5.92 9.09
CA GLU A 12 12.08 5.51 10.45
C GLU A 12 11.94 3.99 10.62
N GLU A 13 10.85 3.41 10.13
CA GLU A 13 10.64 1.96 10.16
C GLU A 13 11.68 1.20 9.32
N MET A 14 12.09 1.75 8.16
CA MET A 14 13.16 1.18 7.35
C MET A 14 14.50 1.19 8.08
N LEU A 15 14.84 2.28 8.76
CA LEU A 15 16.06 2.38 9.57
C LEU A 15 16.07 1.35 10.69
N GLN A 16 14.94 1.20 11.38
CA GLN A 16 14.83 0.37 12.58
C GLN A 16 14.66 -1.13 12.25
N TYR A 17 13.89 -1.47 11.23
CA TYR A 17 13.48 -2.85 10.93
C TYR A 17 14.01 -3.38 9.60
N GLY A 18 14.59 -2.53 8.76
CA GLY A 18 15.19 -2.95 7.50
C GLY A 18 14.21 -3.24 6.38
N ILE A 19 12.93 -2.92 6.53
CA ILE A 19 11.90 -3.04 5.48
C ILE A 19 11.99 -1.80 4.60
N PRO A 20 12.07 -1.90 3.26
CA PRO A 20 12.10 -0.72 2.39
C PRO A 20 10.95 0.23 2.65
N ALA A 21 11.24 1.53 2.76
CA ALA A 21 10.22 2.57 2.96
C ALA A 21 9.22 2.59 1.80
N SER A 22 9.70 2.33 0.57
CA SER A 22 8.87 2.20 -0.63
C SER A 22 7.85 1.07 -0.50
N ILE A 23 8.24 -0.09 0.02
CA ILE A 23 7.35 -1.23 0.26
C ILE A 23 6.31 -0.88 1.33
N THR A 24 6.74 -0.33 2.46
CA THR A 24 5.84 0.07 3.57
C THR A 24 4.81 1.08 3.08
N LEU A 25 5.22 2.11 2.33
CA LEU A 25 4.32 3.10 1.76
C LEU A 25 3.35 2.50 0.74
N ALA A 26 3.84 1.66 -0.17
CA ALA A 26 3.00 1.02 -1.19
C ALA A 26 1.95 0.11 -0.57
N GLN A 27 2.31 -0.68 0.43
CA GLN A 27 1.37 -1.50 1.18
C GLN A 27 0.36 -0.62 1.92
N GLY A 28 0.80 0.42 2.62
CA GLY A 28 -0.09 1.34 3.30
C GLY A 28 -1.08 2.04 2.36
N ILE A 29 -0.65 2.44 1.16
CA ILE A 29 -1.53 2.99 0.12
C ILE A 29 -2.55 1.95 -0.34
N LEU A 30 -2.10 0.73 -0.64
CA LEU A 30 -2.95 -0.34 -1.17
C LEU A 30 -3.99 -0.81 -0.15
N GLU A 31 -3.55 -1.11 1.08
CA GLU A 31 -4.39 -1.69 2.13
C GLU A 31 -5.38 -0.69 2.76
N SER A 32 -5.02 0.60 2.79
CA SER A 32 -5.84 1.64 3.43
C SER A 32 -6.62 2.52 2.44
N GLY A 33 -6.52 2.25 1.13
CA GLY A 33 -7.04 3.17 0.12
C GLY A 33 -6.43 4.57 0.25
N ALA A 34 -5.10 4.65 0.41
CA ALA A 34 -4.38 5.89 0.70
C ALA A 34 -4.91 6.63 1.95
N GLY A 35 -5.28 5.88 2.99
CA GLY A 35 -5.78 6.39 4.26
C GLY A 35 -7.25 6.84 4.24
N ARG A 36 -7.97 6.65 3.13
CA ARG A 36 -9.38 7.07 2.97
C ARG A 36 -10.36 5.92 3.17
N GLY A 37 -9.89 4.68 3.17
CA GLY A 37 -10.72 3.51 3.45
C GLY A 37 -11.38 3.64 4.83
N GLU A 38 -12.59 3.12 4.96
CA GLU A 38 -13.41 3.27 6.17
C GLU A 38 -12.68 2.76 7.43
N LEU A 39 -12.04 1.59 7.33
CA LEU A 39 -11.28 1.01 8.44
C LEU A 39 -10.14 1.92 8.87
N SER A 40 -9.30 2.39 7.94
CA SER A 40 -8.15 3.24 8.25
C SER A 40 -8.56 4.59 8.83
N ALA A 41 -9.62 5.21 8.29
CA ALA A 41 -10.14 6.49 8.77
C ALA A 41 -10.68 6.41 10.20
N LYS A 42 -11.32 5.29 10.59
CA LYS A 42 -11.90 5.10 11.92
C LYS A 42 -10.91 4.60 12.97
N SER A 43 -9.83 3.94 12.54
CA SER A 43 -8.95 3.20 13.44
C SER A 43 -7.47 3.56 13.39
N ASN A 44 -7.03 4.40 12.45
CA ASN A 44 -5.61 4.64 12.15
C ASN A 44 -4.86 3.34 11.79
N ASN A 45 -5.55 2.32 11.34
CA ASN A 45 -5.00 1.03 10.97
C ASN A 45 -4.81 0.97 9.45
N HIS A 46 -3.60 1.28 8.99
CA HIS A 46 -3.28 1.41 7.58
C HIS A 46 -2.93 0.08 6.89
N PHE A 47 -2.87 -1.01 7.63
CA PHE A 47 -2.44 -2.32 7.12
C PHE A 47 -3.45 -3.43 7.42
N GLY A 48 -4.67 -3.10 7.84
CA GLY A 48 -5.68 -4.09 8.14
C GLY A 48 -5.27 -5.10 9.21
N ILE A 49 -4.55 -4.66 10.24
CA ILE A 49 -4.04 -5.57 11.27
C ILE A 49 -5.19 -6.00 12.18
N LYS A 50 -5.48 -7.32 12.15
CA LYS A 50 -6.56 -7.93 12.94
C LYS A 50 -6.16 -8.06 14.42
N CYS A 51 -7.15 -8.11 15.31
CA CYS A 51 -6.94 -8.38 16.74
C CYS A 51 -6.50 -9.84 16.90
N HIS A 52 -5.23 -10.08 17.11
CA HIS A 52 -4.74 -11.40 17.46
C HIS A 52 -4.87 -11.66 18.96
N LYS A 53 -4.73 -12.94 19.36
CA LYS A 53 -4.73 -13.36 20.76
C LYS A 53 -3.71 -12.51 21.56
N GLY A 54 -4.15 -11.94 22.68
CA GLY A 54 -3.32 -11.07 23.52
C GLY A 54 -3.41 -9.58 23.21
N TRP A 55 -4.17 -9.15 22.18
CA TRP A 55 -4.39 -7.72 21.95
C TRP A 55 -5.29 -7.10 23.01
N THR A 56 -4.77 -6.12 23.75
CA THR A 56 -5.46 -5.39 24.83
C THR A 56 -5.79 -3.94 24.48
N GLY A 57 -5.36 -3.46 23.30
CA GLY A 57 -5.60 -2.11 22.82
C GLY A 57 -7.01 -1.87 22.29
N GLY A 58 -7.23 -0.68 21.72
CA GLY A 58 -8.50 -0.29 21.09
C GLY A 58 -8.89 -1.23 19.94
N ARG A 59 -10.19 -1.37 19.71
CA ARG A 59 -10.75 -2.26 18.71
C ARG A 59 -11.77 -1.55 17.84
N VAL A 60 -11.89 -1.99 16.61
CA VAL A 60 -12.97 -1.64 15.68
C VAL A 60 -13.38 -2.92 14.97
N TYR A 61 -14.66 -3.02 14.64
CA TYR A 61 -15.21 -4.15 13.91
C TYR A 61 -15.56 -3.71 12.49
N HIS A 62 -15.18 -4.51 11.53
CA HIS A 62 -15.39 -4.23 10.11
C HIS A 62 -15.62 -5.56 9.37
N ASP A 63 -16.45 -5.51 8.33
CA ASP A 63 -16.68 -6.67 7.48
C ASP A 63 -15.53 -6.77 6.45
N ASP A 64 -14.84 -7.91 6.46
CA ASP A 64 -13.74 -8.23 5.55
C ASP A 64 -13.97 -9.67 5.04
N ASP A 65 -13.05 -10.60 5.22
CA ASP A 65 -13.25 -12.02 4.87
C ASP A 65 -14.45 -12.65 5.61
N LYS A 66 -14.78 -12.11 6.77
CA LYS A 66 -15.93 -12.48 7.61
C LYS A 66 -16.64 -11.24 8.13
N LEU A 67 -17.92 -11.40 8.46
CA LEU A 67 -18.68 -10.34 9.12
C LEU A 67 -18.09 -10.03 10.50
N GLN A 68 -18.04 -8.74 10.85
CA GLN A 68 -17.65 -8.24 12.17
C GLN A 68 -16.29 -8.73 12.65
N GLU A 69 -15.30 -8.79 11.74
CA GLU A 69 -13.94 -9.10 12.15
C GLU A 69 -13.33 -7.98 13.00
N CYS A 70 -12.54 -8.39 14.00
CA CYS A 70 -11.89 -7.45 14.91
C CYS A 70 -10.57 -6.94 14.33
N PHE A 71 -10.47 -5.62 14.18
CA PHE A 71 -9.25 -4.92 13.78
C PHE A 71 -8.71 -4.05 14.92
N ARG A 72 -7.38 -3.92 14.99
CA ARG A 72 -6.72 -3.04 15.94
C ARG A 72 -7.05 -1.57 15.66
N LYS A 73 -7.33 -0.81 16.73
CA LYS A 73 -7.48 0.64 16.67
C LYS A 73 -6.32 1.31 17.37
N TYR A 74 -5.70 2.26 16.67
CA TYR A 74 -4.53 2.98 17.16
C TYR A 74 -4.86 4.45 17.46
N LYS A 75 -4.13 5.03 18.42
CA LYS A 75 -4.24 6.46 18.74
C LYS A 75 -3.57 7.33 17.66
N ASP A 76 -2.55 6.78 17.01
CA ASP A 76 -1.74 7.46 16.00
C ASP A 76 -1.37 6.44 14.91
N PRO A 77 -1.41 6.80 13.62
CA PRO A 77 -1.04 5.92 12.51
C PRO A 77 0.33 5.26 12.67
N LYS A 78 1.31 5.94 13.27
CA LYS A 78 2.66 5.40 13.48
C LYS A 78 2.67 4.05 14.19
N TYR A 79 1.70 3.78 15.05
CA TYR A 79 1.61 2.49 15.73
C TYR A 79 1.16 1.36 14.78
N SER A 80 0.35 1.67 13.77
CA SER A 80 0.03 0.67 12.74
C SER A 80 1.21 0.38 11.83
N PHE A 81 2.04 1.37 11.52
CA PHE A 81 3.30 1.20 10.79
C PHE A 81 4.29 0.34 11.59
N ARG A 82 4.43 0.61 12.89
CA ARG A 82 5.24 -0.18 13.80
C ARG A 82 4.77 -1.63 13.89
N ASP A 83 3.48 -1.85 14.08
CA ASP A 83 2.90 -3.20 14.16
C ASP A 83 3.05 -3.95 12.83
N HIS A 84 2.98 -3.27 11.69
CA HIS A 84 3.28 -3.85 10.39
C HIS A 84 4.75 -4.30 10.30
N SER A 85 5.69 -3.47 10.73
CA SER A 85 7.11 -3.83 10.78
C SER A 85 7.35 -5.05 11.67
N LEU A 86 6.74 -5.07 12.87
CA LEU A 86 6.81 -6.22 13.77
C LEU A 86 6.15 -7.46 13.18
N PHE A 87 5.06 -7.31 12.44
CA PHE A 87 4.40 -8.41 11.75
C PHE A 87 5.33 -9.12 10.76
N LEU A 88 6.14 -8.37 10.02
CA LEU A 88 7.07 -8.93 9.05
C LEU A 88 8.35 -9.48 9.71
N THR A 89 8.87 -8.79 10.74
CA THR A 89 10.14 -9.18 11.37
C THR A 89 10.02 -10.36 12.34
N GLN A 90 8.86 -10.54 12.97
CA GLN A 90 8.66 -11.55 14.01
C GLN A 90 8.13 -12.89 13.49
N ARG A 91 7.83 -13.02 12.19
CA ARG A 91 7.31 -14.26 11.61
C ARG A 91 8.33 -14.88 10.67
N SER A 92 8.77 -16.10 10.98
CA SER A 92 9.82 -16.82 10.25
C SER A 92 9.55 -16.98 8.75
N ARG A 93 8.29 -17.03 8.33
CA ARG A 93 7.92 -17.12 6.91
C ARG A 93 8.39 -15.92 6.07
N TYR A 94 8.68 -14.79 6.71
CA TYR A 94 9.18 -13.57 6.05
C TYR A 94 10.70 -13.42 6.12
N ASN A 95 11.44 -14.33 6.77
CA ASN A 95 12.90 -14.19 6.95
C ASN A 95 13.65 -14.04 5.61
N ASP A 96 13.19 -14.70 4.56
CA ASP A 96 13.82 -14.61 3.25
C ASP A 96 13.74 -13.22 2.60
N LEU A 97 12.76 -12.38 3.00
CA LEU A 97 12.67 -11.00 2.54
C LEU A 97 13.92 -10.20 2.90
N PHE A 98 14.45 -10.42 4.10
CA PHE A 98 15.57 -9.68 4.64
C PHE A 98 16.92 -10.07 4.03
N LYS A 99 16.95 -11.08 3.15
CA LYS A 99 18.10 -11.43 2.31
C LYS A 99 18.22 -10.56 1.06
N HIS A 100 17.14 -9.88 0.65
CA HIS A 100 17.15 -8.97 -0.48
C HIS A 100 17.77 -7.61 -0.10
N ASN A 101 18.35 -6.93 -1.08
CA ASN A 101 18.80 -5.56 -0.89
C ASN A 101 17.61 -4.66 -0.54
N LYS A 102 17.83 -3.71 0.36
CA LYS A 102 16.76 -2.80 0.84
C LYS A 102 16.26 -1.82 -0.22
N ASP A 103 16.93 -1.68 -1.35
CA ASP A 103 16.52 -0.89 -2.52
C ASP A 103 15.96 -1.74 -3.67
N ASP A 104 15.92 -3.07 -3.49
CA ASP A 104 15.31 -3.98 -4.47
C ASP A 104 13.85 -4.24 -4.12
N TYR A 105 13.04 -3.19 -4.23
CA TYR A 105 11.61 -3.28 -3.97
C TYR A 105 10.90 -4.34 -4.83
N LYS A 106 11.44 -4.67 -6.03
CA LYS A 106 10.84 -5.69 -6.91
C LYS A 106 10.98 -7.08 -6.32
N SER A 107 12.15 -7.43 -5.81
CA SER A 107 12.35 -8.71 -5.11
C SER A 107 11.57 -8.76 -3.80
N TRP A 108 11.47 -7.65 -3.08
CA TRP A 108 10.63 -7.55 -1.87
C TRP A 108 9.16 -7.78 -2.18
N ALA A 109 8.59 -7.14 -3.20
CA ALA A 109 7.19 -7.32 -3.59
C ALA A 109 6.88 -8.78 -3.96
N LYS A 110 7.72 -9.42 -4.77
CA LYS A 110 7.60 -10.83 -5.14
C LYS A 110 7.77 -11.75 -3.93
N GLY A 111 8.72 -11.44 -3.06
CA GLY A 111 8.98 -12.19 -1.82
C GLY A 111 7.80 -12.15 -0.85
N LEU A 112 7.13 -11.00 -0.70
CA LEU A 112 5.90 -10.87 0.11
C LEU A 112 4.81 -11.82 -0.37
N LYS A 113 4.57 -11.89 -1.68
CA LYS A 113 3.62 -12.83 -2.26
C LYS A 113 4.02 -14.27 -2.02
N LYS A 114 5.30 -14.62 -2.26
CA LYS A 114 5.83 -15.96 -2.02
C LYS A 114 5.69 -16.39 -0.55
N ALA A 115 5.89 -15.46 0.37
CA ALA A 115 5.74 -15.68 1.81
C ALA A 115 4.25 -15.72 2.27
N GLY A 116 3.30 -15.55 1.35
CA GLY A 116 1.88 -15.63 1.67
C GLY A 116 1.33 -14.39 2.40
N TYR A 117 1.88 -13.19 2.11
CA TYR A 117 1.33 -11.95 2.67
C TYR A 117 -0.07 -11.66 2.10
N ALA A 118 -0.26 -11.91 0.81
CA ALA A 118 -1.54 -11.77 0.13
C ALA A 118 -1.86 -12.98 -0.74
N THR A 119 -3.13 -13.27 -0.94
CA THR A 119 -3.61 -14.35 -1.82
C THR A 119 -3.63 -13.95 -3.29
N ASP A 120 -3.83 -12.66 -3.59
CA ASP A 120 -3.89 -12.12 -4.94
C ASP A 120 -2.59 -12.39 -5.74
N PRO A 121 -2.65 -13.09 -6.89
CA PRO A 121 -1.47 -13.34 -7.72
C PRO A 121 -0.86 -12.05 -8.29
N LYS A 122 -1.65 -10.99 -8.46
CA LYS A 122 -1.21 -9.69 -8.99
C LYS A 122 -0.66 -8.74 -7.90
N TYR A 123 -0.61 -9.18 -6.64
CA TYR A 123 -0.16 -8.35 -5.52
C TYR A 123 1.23 -7.72 -5.74
N PRO A 124 2.26 -8.46 -6.21
CA PRO A 124 3.56 -7.86 -6.50
C PRO A 124 3.49 -6.75 -7.54
N ASP A 125 2.73 -6.96 -8.61
CA ASP A 125 2.61 -5.99 -9.70
C ASP A 125 1.89 -4.72 -9.24
N LYS A 126 0.88 -4.87 -8.38
CA LYS A 126 0.20 -3.73 -7.73
C LYS A 126 1.17 -2.90 -6.90
N LEU A 127 2.00 -3.53 -6.05
CA LEU A 127 2.99 -2.83 -5.25
C LEU A 127 4.04 -2.13 -6.12
N ILE A 128 4.62 -2.85 -7.10
CA ILE A 128 5.62 -2.30 -8.02
C ILE A 128 5.05 -1.10 -8.77
N ARG A 129 3.82 -1.21 -9.28
CA ARG A 129 3.14 -0.13 -9.98
C ARG A 129 2.98 1.11 -9.08
N ILE A 130 2.54 0.95 -7.83
CA ILE A 130 2.41 2.06 -6.87
C ILE A 130 3.78 2.70 -6.63
N ILE A 131 4.81 1.90 -6.38
CA ILE A 131 6.18 2.40 -6.13
C ILE A 131 6.69 3.20 -7.33
N GLU A 132 6.52 2.69 -8.55
CA GLU A 132 6.99 3.33 -9.77
C GLU A 132 6.14 4.55 -10.18
N THR A 133 4.82 4.53 -9.87
CA THR A 133 3.92 5.66 -10.16
C THR A 133 4.24 6.87 -9.31
N TYR A 134 4.55 6.65 -8.05
CA TYR A 134 4.79 7.72 -7.07
C TYR A 134 6.28 7.93 -6.76
N ASP A 135 7.19 7.28 -7.50
CA ASP A 135 8.64 7.33 -7.30
C ASP A 135 9.05 7.01 -5.84
N LEU A 136 8.34 6.07 -5.17
CA LEU A 136 8.54 5.81 -3.73
C LEU A 136 9.93 5.27 -3.40
N PHE A 137 10.65 4.69 -4.35
CA PHE A 137 12.02 4.21 -4.19
C PHE A 137 13.00 5.32 -3.78
N ILE A 138 12.67 6.59 -4.01
CA ILE A 138 13.49 7.73 -3.56
C ILE A 138 13.68 7.75 -2.04
N TYR A 139 12.68 7.28 -1.29
CA TYR A 139 12.75 7.21 0.18
C TYR A 139 13.69 6.12 0.66
N ASP A 140 13.83 5.02 -0.10
CA ASP A 140 14.82 3.99 0.16
C ASP A 140 16.24 4.53 -0.08
N GLU A 141 16.43 5.24 -1.21
CA GLU A 141 17.69 5.89 -1.55
C GLU A 141 18.12 6.92 -0.49
N GLU A 142 17.18 7.73 -0.01
CA GLU A 142 17.43 8.71 1.07
C GLU A 142 17.92 8.03 2.35
N VAL A 143 17.27 6.94 2.78
CA VAL A 143 17.65 6.20 3.99
C VAL A 143 19.01 5.52 3.83
N LEU A 144 19.33 5.03 2.62
CA LEU A 144 20.58 4.35 2.33
C LEU A 144 21.75 5.31 2.03
N GLY A 145 21.51 6.63 2.08
CA GLY A 145 22.52 7.64 1.77
C GLY A 145 22.99 7.60 0.30
N LYS A 146 22.19 7.01 -0.60
CA LYS A 146 22.51 6.98 -2.02
C LYS A 146 22.27 8.36 -2.62
N LYS A 147 23.21 8.85 -3.45
CA LYS A 147 22.96 10.06 -4.24
C LYS A 147 21.72 9.80 -5.09
N LYS A 148 20.74 10.75 -5.04
CA LYS A 148 19.52 10.67 -5.85
C LYS A 148 19.88 10.21 -7.25
N SER A 149 19.36 9.07 -7.65
CA SER A 149 19.54 8.59 -9.02
C SER A 149 19.00 9.70 -9.92
N LYS A 150 19.90 10.30 -10.73
CA LYS A 150 19.44 11.26 -11.74
C LYS A 150 18.37 10.52 -12.52
N LYS A 151 17.14 11.01 -12.43
CA LYS A 151 16.02 10.56 -13.24
C LYS A 151 16.56 10.34 -14.65
N LYS A 152 16.79 9.07 -15.05
CA LYS A 152 16.83 8.80 -16.47
C LYS A 152 15.46 9.30 -16.92
N GLU A 153 15.45 10.34 -17.73
CA GLU A 153 14.26 10.79 -18.45
C GLU A 153 13.75 9.61 -19.32
N LYS A 154 13.19 8.61 -18.63
CA LYS A 154 12.16 7.81 -19.26
C LYS A 154 11.06 8.80 -19.49
N LYS A 155 10.73 9.06 -20.76
CA LYS A 155 9.52 9.76 -21.17
C LYS A 155 8.46 9.41 -20.14
N SER A 156 8.09 10.40 -19.32
CA SER A 156 7.02 10.32 -18.37
C SER A 156 5.80 9.84 -19.18
N SER A 157 5.51 8.55 -19.11
CA SER A 157 4.16 8.14 -19.34
C SER A 157 3.41 8.86 -18.22
N ASN A 158 2.64 9.88 -18.56
CA ASN A 158 1.75 10.60 -17.66
C ASN A 158 0.70 9.62 -17.12
N ILE A 159 1.11 8.72 -16.23
CA ILE A 159 0.19 7.82 -15.55
C ILE A 159 -0.55 8.70 -14.56
N LYS A 160 -1.67 9.23 -15.00
CA LYS A 160 -2.60 9.90 -14.11
C LYS A 160 -3.29 8.80 -13.30
N SER A 161 -3.37 8.99 -12.00
CA SER A 161 -4.17 8.13 -11.13
C SER A 161 -5.25 8.96 -10.43
N TYR A 162 -6.32 8.28 -10.03
CA TYR A 162 -7.44 8.86 -9.31
C TYR A 162 -7.79 7.96 -8.12
N VAL A 163 -8.03 8.57 -6.98
CA VAL A 163 -8.49 7.85 -5.79
C VAL A 163 -10.01 7.94 -5.75
N VAL A 164 -10.67 6.79 -5.72
CA VAL A 164 -12.13 6.67 -5.69
C VAL A 164 -12.68 7.35 -4.45
N GLU A 165 -13.64 8.25 -4.63
CA GLU A 165 -14.35 8.97 -3.56
C GLU A 165 -15.75 8.39 -3.34
N LYS A 166 -16.35 8.71 -2.20
CA LYS A 166 -17.71 8.26 -1.89
C LYS A 166 -18.72 8.77 -2.94
N GLY A 167 -19.45 7.85 -3.55
CA GLY A 167 -20.40 8.14 -4.63
C GLY A 167 -19.83 8.00 -6.04
N ASP A 168 -18.53 7.70 -6.17
CA ASP A 168 -17.94 7.40 -7.48
C ASP A 168 -18.39 6.05 -8.02
N THR A 169 -18.46 5.99 -9.33
CA THR A 169 -18.62 4.77 -10.13
C THR A 169 -17.59 4.77 -11.25
N LEU A 170 -17.26 3.60 -11.80
CA LEU A 170 -16.39 3.55 -13.00
C LEU A 170 -16.92 4.42 -14.14
N TYR A 171 -18.24 4.55 -14.26
CA TYR A 171 -18.86 5.40 -15.27
C TYR A 171 -18.61 6.89 -14.99
N SER A 172 -18.84 7.37 -13.75
CA SER A 172 -18.60 8.79 -13.40
C SER A 172 -17.13 9.15 -13.57
N ILE A 173 -16.22 8.25 -13.14
CA ILE A 173 -14.77 8.46 -13.25
C ILE A 173 -14.33 8.44 -14.73
N SER A 174 -14.82 7.49 -15.53
CA SER A 174 -14.47 7.45 -16.95
C SER A 174 -14.89 8.73 -17.69
N ARG A 175 -16.08 9.25 -17.40
CA ARG A 175 -16.56 10.52 -17.95
C ARG A 175 -15.71 11.71 -17.48
N LYS A 176 -15.35 11.77 -16.19
CA LYS A 176 -14.52 12.83 -15.60
C LYS A 176 -13.15 12.93 -16.28
N PHE A 177 -12.59 11.82 -16.72
CA PHE A 177 -11.25 11.76 -17.31
C PHE A 177 -11.24 11.46 -18.80
N ASN A 178 -12.39 11.56 -19.48
CA ASN A 178 -12.56 11.30 -20.90
C ASN A 178 -12.02 9.94 -21.36
N LEU A 179 -12.35 8.91 -20.57
CA LEU A 179 -12.03 7.50 -20.85
C LEU A 179 -13.32 6.71 -21.10
N THR A 180 -13.17 5.49 -21.60
CA THR A 180 -14.26 4.50 -21.56
C THR A 180 -14.17 3.67 -20.29
N VAL A 181 -15.31 3.11 -19.84
CA VAL A 181 -15.32 2.19 -18.69
C VAL A 181 -14.41 0.98 -18.95
N ASP A 182 -14.43 0.45 -20.18
CA ASP A 182 -13.59 -0.70 -20.56
C ASP A 182 -12.09 -0.36 -20.52
N ALA A 183 -11.70 0.83 -20.99
CA ALA A 183 -10.32 1.30 -20.88
C ALA A 183 -9.90 1.42 -19.42
N LEU A 184 -10.76 2.00 -18.56
CA LEU A 184 -10.49 2.15 -17.14
C LEU A 184 -10.38 0.79 -16.44
N LYS A 185 -11.25 -0.16 -16.79
CA LYS A 185 -11.16 -1.56 -16.32
C LYS A 185 -9.83 -2.20 -16.74
N LYS A 186 -9.48 -2.10 -18.01
CA LYS A 186 -8.25 -2.67 -18.56
C LYS A 186 -6.99 -2.09 -17.91
N TYR A 187 -6.96 -0.77 -17.64
CA TYR A 187 -5.83 -0.14 -16.99
C TYR A 187 -5.65 -0.57 -15.52
N ASN A 188 -6.73 -1.09 -14.91
CA ASN A 188 -6.76 -1.44 -13.50
C ASN A 188 -6.97 -2.95 -13.25
N ASP A 189 -6.95 -3.76 -14.29
CA ASP A 189 -7.18 -5.22 -14.23
C ASP A 189 -8.47 -5.58 -13.46
N LEU A 190 -9.56 -4.82 -13.72
CA LEU A 190 -10.85 -5.03 -13.08
C LEU A 190 -11.72 -5.97 -13.89
N ASP A 191 -12.22 -7.02 -13.28
CA ASP A 191 -13.12 -7.98 -13.91
C ASP A 191 -14.60 -7.54 -13.80
N SER A 192 -14.93 -6.68 -12.83
CA SER A 192 -16.27 -6.14 -12.60
C SER A 192 -16.30 -4.61 -12.64
N ASN A 193 -17.50 -4.03 -12.48
CA ASN A 193 -17.65 -2.58 -12.33
C ASN A 193 -17.60 -2.10 -10.86
N THR A 194 -17.37 -3.02 -9.94
CA THR A 194 -17.29 -2.71 -8.51
C THR A 194 -15.94 -2.05 -8.20
N ILE A 195 -15.99 -0.94 -7.49
CA ILE A 195 -14.82 -0.21 -6.99
C ILE A 195 -15.07 0.22 -5.55
N ASP A 196 -14.01 0.32 -4.78
CA ASP A 196 -14.08 0.67 -3.37
C ASP A 196 -13.65 2.13 -3.13
N VAL A 197 -14.26 2.77 -2.14
CA VAL A 197 -13.83 4.11 -1.71
C VAL A 197 -12.39 4.03 -1.22
N GLY A 198 -11.54 4.92 -1.75
CA GLY A 198 -10.11 4.91 -1.48
C GLY A 198 -9.29 4.04 -2.45
N GLN A 199 -9.92 3.25 -3.31
CA GLN A 199 -9.21 2.51 -4.35
C GLN A 199 -8.49 3.47 -5.30
N VAL A 200 -7.23 3.15 -5.63
CA VAL A 200 -6.45 3.92 -6.61
C VAL A 200 -6.70 3.34 -7.99
N LEU A 201 -7.25 4.16 -8.90
CA LEU A 201 -7.46 3.81 -10.30
C LEU A 201 -6.43 4.53 -11.18
N TYR A 202 -5.79 3.79 -12.06
CA TYR A 202 -4.89 4.31 -13.09
C TYR A 202 -5.70 4.71 -14.32
N LEU A 203 -5.41 5.89 -14.83
CA LEU A 203 -6.17 6.50 -15.94
C LEU A 203 -5.49 6.33 -17.30
N LYS A 204 -4.27 5.78 -17.29
CA LYS A 204 -3.51 5.50 -18.52
C LYS A 204 -2.45 4.44 -18.25
#